data_3868f87807cc01f04301b978d2bbda02
#
_entry.id   3868f87807cc01f04301b978d2bbda02
#
_cell.length_a   1.000
_cell.length_b   1.000
_cell.length_c   1.000
_cell.angle_alpha   90.00
_cell.angle_beta   90.00
_cell.angle_gamma   90.00
#
_symmetry.space_group_name_H-M   'P 1'
#
loop_
_entity.id
_entity.type
_entity.pdbx_description
1 polymer ?
#
loop_
_entity_poly.entity_id
_entity_poly.type
_entity_poly.pdbx_seq_one_letter_code
_entity_poly.pdbx_strand_id
1 'polypeptide(L)'
;DEEKSSLEKRKEESNEDGEHLMKKLSTYYSLILFFAFLTNSKVSSLDDILKAIGSSVENRRIAKNVGLDKDVLLTIRTIINPYVLSELDYKVAHMNHMSHDDSIPASDRVDRAMKKFGRLSTSEIVTPAWVADKMVGYLPADRIKHGTKILDIASKQGEFANALYKAFGDKVKDTVYSLPTSSLTYEFTRKVYTLLGLPVKNVIKDYISCDLLNDKKKEKIMNEFISLGTDI
;
A
#
# COMPACT_ATOMS: atom_id res chain seq x y z
N ASP A 1 42.14 32.91 9.01
CA ASP A 1 41.89 31.46 9.21
C ASP A 1 40.53 31.18 9.86
N GLU A 2 40.08 31.98 10.83
CA GLU A 2 38.73 31.78 11.48
C GLU A 2 37.53 32.07 10.56
N GLU A 3 37.62 33.09 9.72
CA GLU A 3 36.53 33.41 8.76
C GLU A 3 36.37 32.37 7.67
N LYS A 4 37.45 31.77 7.19
CA LYS A 4 37.41 30.64 6.24
C LYS A 4 36.76 29.38 6.85
N SER A 5 37.13 29.08 8.10
CA SER A 5 36.57 27.93 8.84
C SER A 5 35.07 28.08 9.11
N SER A 6 34.61 29.34 9.39
CA SER A 6 33.18 29.64 9.60
C SER A 6 32.35 29.55 8.31
N LEU A 7 32.93 29.94 7.17
CA LEU A 7 32.29 29.84 5.85
C LEU A 7 32.23 28.38 5.35
N GLU A 8 33.23 27.57 5.65
CA GLU A 8 33.21 26.13 5.33
C GLU A 8 32.17 25.40 6.17
N LYS A 9 32.09 25.63 7.47
CA LYS A 9 31.04 25.08 8.34
C LYS A 9 29.63 25.46 7.89
N ARG A 10 29.39 26.72 7.52
CA ARG A 10 28.06 27.15 7.00
C ARG A 10 27.74 26.53 5.66
N LYS A 11 28.71 26.20 4.81
CA LYS A 11 28.51 25.49 3.55
C LYS A 11 28.20 23.99 3.79
N GLU A 12 28.86 23.37 4.75
CA GLU A 12 28.58 21.99 5.15
C GLU A 12 27.19 21.85 5.76
N GLU A 13 26.81 22.69 6.73
CA GLU A 13 25.48 22.74 7.32
C GLU A 13 24.39 22.99 6.26
N SER A 14 24.61 23.91 5.32
CA SER A 14 23.66 24.20 4.21
C SER A 14 23.55 23.03 3.22
N ASN A 15 24.61 22.24 3.01
CA ASN A 15 24.56 21.04 2.17
C ASN A 15 23.82 19.88 2.88
N GLU A 16 24.08 19.67 4.18
CA GLU A 16 23.39 18.64 4.97
C GLU A 16 21.88 18.92 5.06
N ASP A 17 21.50 20.18 5.28
CA ASP A 17 20.09 20.61 5.27
C ASP A 17 19.44 20.42 3.89
N GLY A 18 20.16 20.70 2.81
CA GLY A 18 19.71 20.49 1.44
C GLY A 18 19.51 19.01 1.10
N GLU A 19 20.45 18.13 1.47
CA GLU A 19 20.33 16.70 1.27
C GLU A 19 19.20 16.09 2.09
N HIS A 20 19.00 16.54 3.33
CA HIS A 20 17.92 16.11 4.19
C HIS A 20 16.54 16.52 3.63
N LEU A 21 16.43 17.75 3.11
CA LEU A 21 15.21 18.23 2.45
C LEU A 21 14.90 17.44 1.18
N MET A 22 15.91 17.16 0.35
CA MET A 22 15.73 16.36 -0.87
C MET A 22 15.31 14.93 -0.56
N LYS A 23 15.85 14.32 0.48
CA LYS A 23 15.45 12.99 0.94
C LYS A 23 14.00 12.98 1.44
N LYS A 24 13.59 14.00 2.19
CA LYS A 24 12.20 14.18 2.62
C LYS A 24 11.27 14.35 1.41
N LEU A 25 11.62 15.19 0.45
CA LEU A 25 10.84 15.40 -0.77
C LEU A 25 10.66 14.10 -1.56
N SER A 26 11.73 13.32 -1.73
CA SER A 26 11.66 12.02 -2.40
C SER A 26 10.74 11.03 -1.68
N THR A 27 10.80 10.99 -0.34
CA THR A 27 9.91 10.16 0.48
C THR A 27 8.46 10.59 0.31
N TYR A 28 8.16 11.88 0.47
CA TYR A 28 6.81 12.39 0.31
C TYR A 28 6.25 12.21 -1.10
N TYR A 29 7.08 12.32 -2.11
CA TYR A 29 6.69 12.03 -3.48
C TYR A 29 6.10 10.61 -3.63
N SER A 30 6.75 9.61 -3.05
CA SER A 30 6.25 8.23 -3.05
C SER A 30 4.95 8.10 -2.25
N LEU A 31 4.86 8.74 -1.07
CA LEU A 31 3.65 8.70 -0.23
C LEU A 31 2.44 9.35 -0.92
N ILE A 32 2.64 10.44 -1.67
CA ILE A 32 1.62 11.10 -2.47
C ILE A 32 1.07 10.14 -3.54
N LEU A 33 1.96 9.44 -4.25
CA LEU A 33 1.55 8.48 -5.27
C LEU A 33 0.84 7.26 -4.67
N PHE A 34 1.27 6.79 -3.48
CA PHE A 34 0.57 5.74 -2.75
C PHE A 34 -0.85 6.19 -2.39
N PHE A 35 -1.01 7.38 -1.82
CA PHE A 35 -2.33 7.90 -1.49
C PHE A 35 -3.22 8.03 -2.73
N ALA A 36 -2.68 8.55 -3.84
CA ALA A 36 -3.42 8.67 -5.10
C ALA A 36 -3.94 7.34 -5.64
N PHE A 37 -3.18 6.26 -5.48
CA PHE A 37 -3.62 4.91 -5.85
C PHE A 37 -4.63 4.33 -4.87
N LEU A 38 -4.41 4.53 -3.56
CA LEU A 38 -5.18 3.88 -2.49
C LEU A 38 -6.55 4.52 -2.28
N THR A 39 -6.68 5.84 -2.43
CA THR A 39 -7.95 6.55 -2.24
C THR A 39 -9.02 6.11 -3.24
N ASN A 40 -10.29 6.11 -2.80
CA ASN A 40 -11.44 5.96 -3.68
C ASN A 40 -11.93 7.32 -4.23
N SER A 41 -11.34 8.43 -3.77
CA SER A 41 -11.59 9.75 -4.35
C SER A 41 -10.90 9.91 -5.69
N LYS A 42 -11.54 10.61 -6.63
CA LYS A 42 -10.88 11.01 -7.86
C LYS A 42 -9.95 12.19 -7.57
N VAL A 43 -8.67 12.00 -7.82
CA VAL A 43 -7.63 13.02 -7.63
C VAL A 43 -6.73 13.08 -8.86
N SER A 44 -6.36 14.28 -9.28
CA SER A 44 -5.52 14.52 -10.46
C SER A 44 -4.34 15.44 -10.16
N SER A 45 -4.23 15.96 -8.95
CA SER A 45 -3.21 16.93 -8.57
C SER A 45 -2.89 16.84 -7.08
N LEU A 46 -1.78 17.47 -6.67
CA LEU A 46 -1.44 17.64 -5.27
C LEU A 46 -2.51 18.44 -4.51
N ASP A 47 -3.12 19.44 -5.16
CA ASP A 47 -4.20 20.23 -4.56
C ASP A 47 -5.45 19.37 -4.32
N ASP A 48 -5.76 18.41 -5.21
CA ASP A 48 -6.85 17.46 -4.98
C ASP A 48 -6.55 16.51 -3.82
N ILE A 49 -5.31 16.05 -3.68
CA ILE A 49 -4.88 15.22 -2.56
C ILE A 49 -5.03 15.97 -1.24
N LEU A 50 -4.60 17.24 -1.17
CA LEU A 50 -4.76 18.09 0.02
C LEU A 50 -6.23 18.24 0.45
N LYS A 51 -7.15 18.31 -0.51
CA LYS A 51 -8.61 18.31 -0.25
C LYS A 51 -9.10 16.93 0.18
N ALA A 52 -8.63 15.88 -0.51
CA ALA A 52 -9.10 14.51 -0.31
C ALA A 52 -8.72 13.95 1.07
N ILE A 53 -7.53 14.25 1.60
CA ILE A 53 -7.06 13.73 2.91
C ILE A 53 -8.08 13.97 4.03
N GLY A 54 -8.71 15.15 4.07
CA GLY A 54 -9.71 15.48 5.10
C GLY A 54 -11.15 15.09 4.78
N SER A 55 -11.44 14.68 3.54
CA SER A 55 -12.80 14.58 3.02
C SER A 55 -13.62 13.40 3.57
N SER A 56 -12.97 12.34 4.02
CA SER A 56 -13.64 11.14 4.54
C SER A 56 -12.85 10.47 5.67
N VAL A 57 -13.52 9.61 6.45
CA VAL A 57 -12.88 8.78 7.47
C VAL A 57 -11.86 7.84 6.83
N GLU A 58 -12.18 7.31 5.66
CA GLU A 58 -11.31 6.41 4.92
C GLU A 58 -10.03 7.11 4.45
N ASN A 59 -10.15 8.29 3.85
CA ASN A 59 -8.99 9.05 3.40
C ASN A 59 -8.08 9.50 4.55
N ARG A 60 -8.65 9.88 5.69
CA ARG A 60 -7.87 10.17 6.91
C ARG A 60 -7.11 8.95 7.40
N ARG A 61 -7.76 7.76 7.38
CA ARG A 61 -7.11 6.49 7.75
C ARG A 61 -5.97 6.16 6.80
N ILE A 62 -6.20 6.24 5.48
CA ILE A 62 -5.17 5.98 4.46
C ILE A 62 -3.99 6.91 4.67
N ALA A 63 -4.21 8.23 4.75
CA ALA A 63 -3.14 9.20 4.96
C ALA A 63 -2.30 8.89 6.20
N LYS A 64 -2.96 8.62 7.34
CA LYS A 64 -2.29 8.23 8.58
C LYS A 64 -1.45 6.97 8.42
N ASN A 65 -2.00 5.94 7.80
CA ASN A 65 -1.35 4.63 7.68
C ASN A 65 -0.17 4.64 6.70
N VAL A 66 -0.21 5.47 5.67
CA VAL A 66 0.93 5.65 4.75
C VAL A 66 1.96 6.68 5.27
N GLY A 67 1.65 7.41 6.33
CA GLY A 67 2.53 8.43 6.90
C GLY A 67 2.48 9.78 6.17
N LEU A 68 1.36 10.10 5.53
CA LEU A 68 1.17 11.34 4.80
C LEU A 68 0.60 12.42 5.71
N ASP A 69 1.43 13.42 6.05
CA ASP A 69 1.06 14.57 6.87
C ASP A 69 0.61 15.75 6.01
N LYS A 70 -0.55 16.33 6.35
CA LYS A 70 -1.16 17.42 5.58
C LYS A 70 -0.37 18.72 5.67
N ASP A 71 0.19 19.03 6.83
CA ASP A 71 0.92 20.30 7.02
C ASP A 71 2.25 20.28 6.27
N VAL A 72 2.91 19.10 6.25
CA VAL A 72 4.09 18.89 5.43
C VAL A 72 3.76 19.01 3.94
N LEU A 73 2.63 18.47 3.49
CA LEU A 73 2.18 18.61 2.09
C LEU A 73 1.88 20.06 1.72
N LEU A 74 1.27 20.84 2.61
CA LEU A 74 1.05 22.27 2.41
C LEU A 74 2.38 23.01 2.27
N THR A 75 3.36 22.71 3.11
CA THR A 75 4.71 23.25 2.99
C THR A 75 5.35 22.90 1.65
N ILE A 76 5.32 21.62 1.25
CA ILE A 76 5.82 21.16 -0.06
C ILE A 76 5.13 21.95 -1.17
N ARG A 77 3.80 22.10 -1.11
CA ARG A 77 3.03 22.82 -2.13
C ARG A 77 3.48 24.27 -2.31
N THR A 78 3.92 24.93 -1.26
CA THR A 78 4.39 26.33 -1.31
C THR A 78 5.80 26.47 -1.89
N ILE A 79 6.66 25.49 -1.72
CA ILE A 79 8.07 25.55 -2.12
C ILE A 79 8.39 24.79 -3.41
N ILE A 80 7.49 23.91 -3.86
CA ILE A 80 7.73 23.06 -5.03
C ILE A 80 7.84 23.92 -6.31
N ASN A 81 8.83 23.60 -7.13
CA ASN A 81 8.97 24.23 -8.44
C ASN A 81 7.78 23.90 -9.34
N PRO A 82 7.21 24.84 -10.11
CA PRO A 82 6.05 24.61 -10.98
C PRO A 82 6.22 23.48 -11.98
N TYR A 83 7.41 23.27 -12.52
CA TYR A 83 7.71 22.16 -13.42
C TYR A 83 7.61 20.80 -12.71
N VAL A 84 8.24 20.69 -11.53
CA VAL A 84 8.18 19.48 -10.70
C VAL A 84 6.76 19.21 -10.22
N LEU A 85 5.98 20.25 -9.89
CA LEU A 85 4.58 20.13 -9.54
C LEU A 85 3.76 19.56 -10.70
N SER A 86 3.95 20.07 -11.90
CA SER A 86 3.24 19.58 -13.10
C SER A 86 3.54 18.10 -13.37
N GLU A 87 4.80 17.68 -13.20
CA GLU A 87 5.19 16.27 -13.32
C GLU A 87 4.55 15.41 -12.23
N LEU A 88 4.52 15.90 -10.98
CA LEU A 88 3.87 15.21 -9.87
C LEU A 88 2.36 15.06 -10.13
N ASP A 89 1.69 16.13 -10.54
CA ASP A 89 0.25 16.12 -10.86
C ASP A 89 -0.07 15.11 -11.97
N TYR A 90 0.73 15.08 -13.04
CA TYR A 90 0.58 14.07 -14.07
C TYR A 90 0.67 12.63 -13.53
N LYS A 91 1.63 12.37 -12.63
CA LYS A 91 1.79 11.04 -12.01
C LYS A 91 0.67 10.73 -11.03
N VAL A 92 0.19 11.71 -10.28
CA VAL A 92 -0.99 11.57 -9.39
C VAL A 92 -2.21 11.16 -10.21
N ALA A 93 -2.51 11.89 -11.28
CA ALA A 93 -3.61 11.56 -12.18
C ALA A 93 -3.49 10.14 -12.75
N HIS A 94 -2.29 9.76 -13.21
CA HIS A 94 -2.03 8.43 -13.75
C HIS A 94 -2.22 7.31 -12.71
N MET A 95 -1.72 7.50 -11.48
CA MET A 95 -1.88 6.51 -10.40
C MET A 95 -3.34 6.34 -9.98
N ASN A 96 -4.07 7.46 -9.87
CA ASN A 96 -5.49 7.42 -9.54
C ASN A 96 -6.32 6.80 -10.66
N HIS A 97 -6.07 7.17 -11.92
CA HIS A 97 -6.73 6.56 -13.07
C HIS A 97 -6.53 5.03 -13.09
N MET A 98 -5.30 4.55 -12.89
CA MET A 98 -5.00 3.12 -12.88
C MET A 98 -5.87 2.34 -11.88
N SER A 99 -6.21 2.94 -10.73
CA SER A 99 -7.07 2.31 -9.73
C SER A 99 -8.58 2.39 -10.03
N HIS A 100 -8.98 3.28 -10.95
CA HIS A 100 -10.40 3.57 -11.26
C HIS A 100 -10.80 3.20 -12.70
N ASP A 101 -9.89 2.66 -13.49
CA ASP A 101 -10.14 2.29 -14.90
C ASP A 101 -10.82 0.92 -14.99
N ASP A 102 -12.15 0.94 -14.99
CA ASP A 102 -12.97 -0.28 -15.07
C ASP A 102 -12.95 -0.94 -16.46
N SER A 103 -12.33 -0.32 -17.47
CA SER A 103 -12.10 -0.94 -18.78
C SER A 103 -11.04 -2.05 -18.73
N ILE A 104 -10.22 -2.07 -17.68
CA ILE A 104 -9.16 -3.06 -17.45
C ILE A 104 -9.63 -4.06 -16.39
N PRO A 105 -9.49 -5.38 -16.62
CA PRO A 105 -9.80 -6.39 -15.62
C PRO A 105 -9.14 -6.09 -14.27
N ALA A 106 -9.85 -6.36 -13.18
CA ALA A 106 -9.39 -6.03 -11.83
C ALA A 106 -8.02 -6.64 -11.48
N SER A 107 -7.81 -7.92 -11.82
CA SER A 107 -6.53 -8.62 -11.63
C SER A 107 -5.38 -7.96 -12.38
N ASP A 108 -5.63 -7.46 -13.59
CA ASP A 108 -4.61 -6.78 -14.40
C ASP A 108 -4.26 -5.41 -13.82
N ARG A 109 -5.25 -4.68 -13.28
CA ARG A 109 -5.01 -3.43 -12.54
C ARG A 109 -4.13 -3.69 -11.31
N VAL A 110 -4.41 -4.76 -10.58
CA VAL A 110 -3.61 -5.19 -9.42
C VAL A 110 -2.18 -5.54 -9.83
N ASP A 111 -1.99 -6.34 -10.90
CA ASP A 111 -0.66 -6.70 -11.39
C ASP A 111 0.16 -5.47 -11.82
N ARG A 112 -0.48 -4.50 -12.50
CA ARG A 112 0.16 -3.22 -12.86
C ARG A 112 0.57 -2.41 -11.63
N ALA A 113 -0.30 -2.35 -10.61
CA ALA A 113 0.00 -1.66 -9.36
C ALA A 113 1.16 -2.33 -8.62
N MET A 114 1.16 -3.66 -8.48
CA MET A 114 2.25 -4.42 -7.86
C MET A 114 3.58 -4.19 -8.57
N LYS A 115 3.59 -4.16 -9.90
CA LYS A 115 4.78 -3.86 -10.69
C LYS A 115 5.27 -2.42 -10.45
N LYS A 116 4.36 -1.46 -10.36
CA LYS A 116 4.69 -0.05 -10.13
C LYS A 116 5.23 0.21 -8.73
N PHE A 117 4.63 -0.46 -7.74
CA PHE A 117 4.97 -0.32 -6.32
C PHE A 117 5.75 -1.53 -5.79
N GLY A 118 6.59 -2.16 -6.62
CA GLY A 118 7.34 -3.38 -6.27
C GLY A 118 8.27 -3.26 -5.06
N ARG A 119 8.53 -2.03 -4.60
CA ARG A 119 9.15 -1.72 -3.31
C ARG A 119 8.30 -0.68 -2.59
N LEU A 120 7.72 -1.07 -1.47
CA LEU A 120 6.93 -0.17 -0.62
C LEU A 120 7.84 0.66 0.30
N SER A 121 8.92 0.04 0.77
CA SER A 121 9.96 0.67 1.57
C SER A 121 11.27 -0.13 1.44
N THR A 122 12.34 0.33 2.05
CA THR A 122 13.63 -0.38 2.08
C THR A 122 13.55 -1.74 2.80
N SER A 123 12.58 -1.90 3.73
CA SER A 123 12.38 -3.11 4.54
C SER A 123 11.24 -4.02 4.02
N GLU A 124 10.42 -3.53 3.09
CA GLU A 124 9.24 -4.24 2.58
C GLU A 124 9.51 -4.80 1.18
N ILE A 125 10.08 -6.00 1.12
CA ILE A 125 10.27 -6.73 -0.13
C ILE A 125 8.96 -7.44 -0.48
N VAL A 126 8.43 -7.15 -1.66
CA VAL A 126 7.18 -7.72 -2.18
C VAL A 126 7.49 -8.97 -3.00
N THR A 127 6.68 -10.01 -2.85
CA THR A 127 6.74 -11.21 -3.70
C THR A 127 6.32 -10.84 -5.12
N PRO A 128 7.16 -11.07 -6.15
CA PRO A 128 6.74 -10.82 -7.53
C PRO A 128 5.47 -11.59 -7.90
N ALA A 129 4.57 -10.97 -8.66
CA ALA A 129 3.28 -11.58 -9.02
C ALA A 129 3.42 -12.96 -9.66
N TRP A 130 4.41 -13.15 -10.55
CA TRP A 130 4.65 -14.45 -11.19
C TRP A 130 5.08 -15.54 -10.20
N VAL A 131 5.75 -15.17 -9.10
CA VAL A 131 6.13 -16.12 -8.03
C VAL A 131 4.88 -16.54 -7.27
N ALA A 132 4.03 -15.58 -6.89
CA ALA A 132 2.76 -15.87 -6.22
C ALA A 132 1.85 -16.75 -7.10
N ASP A 133 1.74 -16.42 -8.39
CA ASP A 133 0.97 -17.23 -9.36
C ASP A 133 1.50 -18.66 -9.45
N LYS A 134 2.83 -18.83 -9.50
CA LYS A 134 3.46 -20.15 -9.54
C LYS A 134 3.25 -20.95 -8.26
N MET A 135 3.37 -20.31 -7.09
CA MET A 135 3.13 -20.94 -5.79
C MET A 135 1.68 -21.39 -5.65
N VAL A 136 0.73 -20.53 -6.02
CA VAL A 136 -0.71 -20.87 -6.02
C VAL A 136 -1.00 -22.01 -7.01
N GLY A 137 -0.32 -22.06 -8.15
CA GLY A 137 -0.44 -23.14 -9.13
C GLY A 137 -0.04 -24.53 -8.60
N TYR A 138 0.71 -24.62 -7.51
CA TYR A 138 1.02 -25.90 -6.84
C TYR A 138 -0.07 -26.36 -5.85
N LEU A 139 -1.06 -25.51 -5.55
CA LEU A 139 -2.16 -25.92 -4.70
C LEU A 139 -3.01 -27.00 -5.41
N PRO A 140 -3.41 -28.05 -4.70
CA PRO A 140 -4.24 -29.11 -5.27
C PRO A 140 -5.64 -28.55 -5.58
N ALA A 141 -5.93 -28.29 -6.85
CA ALA A 141 -7.16 -27.64 -7.30
C ALA A 141 -8.43 -28.42 -6.92
N ASP A 142 -8.33 -29.73 -6.77
CA ASP A 142 -9.39 -30.63 -6.31
C ASP A 142 -9.75 -30.42 -4.82
N ARG A 143 -8.81 -29.92 -4.03
CA ARG A 143 -9.02 -29.62 -2.61
C ARG A 143 -9.54 -28.21 -2.38
N ILE A 144 -9.38 -27.30 -3.32
CA ILE A 144 -9.92 -25.93 -3.23
C ILE A 144 -11.37 -25.93 -3.69
N LYS A 145 -12.29 -25.99 -2.74
CA LYS A 145 -13.74 -25.98 -2.95
C LYS A 145 -14.35 -24.67 -2.47
N HIS A 146 -15.62 -24.44 -2.81
CA HIS A 146 -16.37 -23.36 -2.19
C HIS A 146 -16.35 -23.49 -0.65
N GLY A 147 -16.02 -22.39 0.02
CA GLY A 147 -15.89 -22.37 1.48
C GLY A 147 -14.51 -22.76 2.04
N THR A 148 -13.55 -23.19 1.19
CA THR A 148 -12.18 -23.44 1.64
C THR A 148 -11.52 -22.13 2.07
N LYS A 149 -11.21 -22.02 3.38
CA LYS A 149 -10.54 -20.84 3.94
C LYS A 149 -9.05 -20.89 3.66
N ILE A 150 -8.52 -19.77 3.21
CA ILE A 150 -7.10 -19.59 2.89
C ILE A 150 -6.60 -18.34 3.58
N LEU A 151 -5.55 -18.48 4.39
CA LEU A 151 -4.90 -17.37 5.08
C LEU A 151 -3.56 -17.07 4.42
N ASP A 152 -3.45 -15.87 3.86
CA ASP A 152 -2.20 -15.27 3.38
C ASP A 152 -1.51 -14.58 4.56
N ILE A 153 -0.50 -15.24 5.11
CA ILE A 153 0.27 -14.75 6.25
C ILE A 153 1.41 -13.86 5.75
N ALA A 154 1.54 -12.68 6.35
CA ALA A 154 2.55 -11.67 6.01
C ALA A 154 2.34 -11.05 4.61
N SER A 155 1.09 -10.81 4.24
CA SER A 155 0.71 -10.12 3.01
C SER A 155 1.38 -8.75 2.90
N LYS A 156 1.93 -8.45 1.74
CA LYS A 156 2.57 -7.16 1.44
C LYS A 156 1.67 -6.27 0.61
N GLN A 157 1.28 -6.75 -0.57
CA GLN A 157 0.41 -6.02 -1.50
C GLN A 157 -0.85 -6.81 -1.88
N GLY A 158 -1.15 -7.93 -1.20
CA GLY A 158 -2.24 -8.81 -1.57
C GLY A 158 -1.92 -9.67 -2.81
N GLU A 159 -0.64 -9.94 -3.05
CA GLU A 159 -0.14 -10.71 -4.18
C GLU A 159 -0.72 -12.13 -4.23
N PHE A 160 -0.81 -12.80 -3.08
CA PHE A 160 -1.41 -14.11 -2.99
C PHE A 160 -2.94 -14.08 -3.13
N ALA A 161 -3.60 -13.03 -2.63
CA ALA A 161 -5.03 -12.82 -2.83
C ALA A 161 -5.36 -12.68 -4.32
N ASN A 162 -4.54 -11.91 -5.08
CA ASN A 162 -4.70 -11.77 -6.52
C ASN A 162 -4.43 -13.09 -7.27
N ALA A 163 -3.37 -13.81 -6.91
CA ALA A 163 -3.04 -15.11 -7.52
C ALA A 163 -4.15 -16.15 -7.28
N LEU A 164 -4.67 -16.21 -6.05
CA LEU A 164 -5.80 -17.10 -5.69
C LEU A 164 -7.07 -16.71 -6.45
N TYR A 165 -7.37 -15.42 -6.57
CA TYR A 165 -8.51 -14.95 -7.37
C TYR A 165 -8.38 -15.34 -8.84
N LYS A 166 -7.20 -15.17 -9.46
CA LYS A 166 -6.94 -15.62 -10.84
C LYS A 166 -7.12 -17.11 -11.02
N ALA A 167 -6.62 -17.92 -10.07
CA ALA A 167 -6.62 -19.37 -10.19
C ALA A 167 -7.99 -20.01 -9.89
N PHE A 168 -8.73 -19.49 -8.92
CA PHE A 168 -9.91 -20.16 -8.35
C PHE A 168 -11.20 -19.33 -8.42
N GLY A 169 -11.12 -18.03 -8.73
CA GLY A 169 -12.27 -17.16 -8.93
C GLY A 169 -13.27 -17.19 -7.77
N ASP A 170 -14.54 -17.44 -8.09
CA ASP A 170 -15.64 -17.42 -7.11
C ASP A 170 -15.53 -18.48 -6.01
N LYS A 171 -14.74 -19.55 -6.22
CA LYS A 171 -14.57 -20.58 -5.18
C LYS A 171 -13.95 -20.06 -3.89
N VAL A 172 -13.11 -19.03 -4.00
CA VAL A 172 -12.34 -18.46 -2.87
C VAL A 172 -12.70 -17.02 -2.54
N LYS A 173 -13.63 -16.44 -3.30
CA LYS A 173 -13.98 -15.00 -3.20
C LYS A 173 -14.25 -14.54 -1.77
N ASP A 174 -15.01 -15.30 -1.00
CA ASP A 174 -15.42 -14.92 0.36
C ASP A 174 -14.51 -15.49 1.46
N THR A 175 -13.55 -16.33 1.11
CA THR A 175 -12.81 -17.18 2.06
C THR A 175 -11.30 -16.99 2.05
N VAL A 176 -10.80 -16.03 1.26
CA VAL A 176 -9.41 -15.57 1.35
C VAL A 176 -9.30 -14.52 2.44
N TYR A 177 -8.33 -14.69 3.30
CA TYR A 177 -7.97 -13.79 4.39
C TYR A 177 -6.52 -13.38 4.24
N SER A 178 -6.18 -12.14 4.59
CA SER A 178 -4.80 -11.66 4.57
C SER A 178 -4.42 -11.01 5.89
N LEU A 179 -3.20 -11.29 6.34
CA LEU A 179 -2.58 -10.70 7.51
C LEU A 179 -1.40 -9.83 7.08
N PRO A 180 -1.60 -8.52 6.87
CA PRO A 180 -0.55 -7.60 6.47
C PRO A 180 0.52 -7.39 7.55
N THR A 181 1.73 -6.99 7.13
CA THR A 181 2.89 -6.83 8.01
C THR A 181 3.09 -5.42 8.55
N SER A 182 2.44 -4.42 7.93
CA SER A 182 2.56 -3.02 8.31
C SER A 182 1.28 -2.24 7.99
N SER A 183 1.16 -1.00 8.48
CA SER A 183 0.03 -0.12 8.15
C SER A 183 -0.04 0.19 6.66
N LEU A 184 1.10 0.32 5.99
CA LEU A 184 1.16 0.57 4.55
C LEU A 184 0.69 -0.67 3.76
N THR A 185 1.21 -1.86 4.09
CA THR A 185 0.80 -3.12 3.43
C THR A 185 -0.68 -3.45 3.70
N TYR A 186 -1.19 -3.07 4.87
CA TYR A 186 -2.63 -3.16 5.18
C TYR A 186 -3.47 -2.33 4.19
N GLU A 187 -3.12 -1.09 3.91
CA GLU A 187 -3.88 -0.27 2.97
C GLU A 187 -3.78 -0.80 1.52
N PHE A 188 -2.59 -1.28 1.11
CA PHE A 188 -2.43 -1.91 -0.20
C PHE A 188 -3.28 -3.16 -0.33
N THR A 189 -3.20 -4.07 0.62
CA THR A 189 -4.01 -5.31 0.60
C THR A 189 -5.50 -5.00 0.58
N ARG A 190 -5.97 -4.01 1.36
CA ARG A 190 -7.37 -3.55 1.32
C ARG A 190 -7.77 -3.03 -0.06
N LYS A 191 -6.90 -2.24 -0.70
CA LYS A 191 -7.18 -1.73 -2.06
C LYS A 191 -7.28 -2.88 -3.06
N VAL A 192 -6.39 -3.86 -2.98
CA VAL A 192 -6.46 -5.07 -3.82
C VAL A 192 -7.78 -5.81 -3.60
N TYR A 193 -8.19 -6.02 -2.35
CA TYR A 193 -9.49 -6.64 -2.04
C TYR A 193 -10.64 -5.84 -2.63
N THR A 194 -10.62 -4.52 -2.51
CA THR A 194 -11.65 -3.64 -3.12
C THR A 194 -11.69 -3.82 -4.64
N LEU A 195 -10.54 -3.80 -5.31
CA LEU A 195 -10.45 -3.95 -6.77
C LEU A 195 -10.95 -5.31 -7.25
N LEU A 196 -10.62 -6.38 -6.53
CA LEU A 196 -11.03 -7.75 -6.85
C LEU A 196 -12.46 -8.09 -6.41
N GLY A 197 -13.14 -7.19 -5.68
CA GLY A 197 -14.46 -7.46 -5.11
C GLY A 197 -14.44 -8.49 -3.99
N LEU A 198 -13.30 -8.65 -3.30
CA LEU A 198 -13.14 -9.50 -2.12
C LEU A 198 -13.62 -8.77 -0.87
N PRO A 199 -14.11 -9.48 0.18
CA PRO A 199 -14.55 -8.87 1.43
C PRO A 199 -13.40 -8.17 2.16
N VAL A 200 -13.40 -6.85 2.21
CA VAL A 200 -12.33 -6.05 2.85
C VAL A 200 -12.19 -6.33 4.35
N LYS A 201 -13.25 -6.83 5.01
CA LYS A 201 -13.22 -7.30 6.41
C LYS A 201 -12.25 -8.46 6.63
N ASN A 202 -11.93 -9.22 5.57
CA ASN A 202 -11.00 -10.34 5.62
C ASN A 202 -9.52 -9.90 5.65
N VAL A 203 -9.26 -8.60 5.54
CA VAL A 203 -7.92 -8.03 5.77
C VAL A 203 -7.79 -7.69 7.25
N ILE A 204 -6.99 -8.47 7.97
CA ILE A 204 -6.89 -8.45 9.44
C ILE A 204 -5.93 -7.35 9.87
N LYS A 205 -6.46 -6.28 10.51
CA LYS A 205 -5.67 -5.11 10.90
C LYS A 205 -4.87 -5.32 12.19
N ASP A 206 -5.45 -5.99 13.17
CA ASP A 206 -4.92 -6.00 14.55
C ASP A 206 -3.61 -6.78 14.70
N TYR A 207 -3.20 -7.47 13.63
CA TYR A 207 -2.00 -8.31 13.61
C TYR A 207 -0.92 -7.81 12.64
N ILE A 208 -0.99 -6.56 12.19
CA ILE A 208 -0.05 -5.96 11.23
C ILE A 208 1.41 -6.15 11.63
N SER A 209 1.74 -5.95 12.92
CA SER A 209 3.09 -6.08 13.47
C SER A 209 3.26 -7.33 14.32
N CYS A 210 2.51 -8.40 14.04
CA CYS A 210 2.57 -9.61 14.84
C CYS A 210 3.91 -10.33 14.67
N ASP A 211 4.42 -10.83 15.77
CA ASP A 211 5.55 -11.75 15.82
C ASP A 211 5.00 -13.19 15.90
N LEU A 212 5.07 -13.90 14.78
CA LEU A 212 4.58 -15.29 14.70
C LEU A 212 5.42 -16.28 15.51
N LEU A 213 6.59 -15.88 16.01
CA LEU A 213 7.39 -16.66 16.94
C LEU A 213 6.87 -16.53 18.39
N ASN A 214 6.02 -15.53 18.66
CA ASN A 214 5.38 -15.36 19.96
C ASN A 214 4.11 -16.22 20.05
N ASP A 215 4.13 -17.28 20.85
CA ASP A 215 3.04 -18.25 20.94
C ASP A 215 1.70 -17.62 21.33
N LYS A 216 1.67 -16.63 22.22
CA LYS A 216 0.41 -15.94 22.62
C LYS A 216 -0.19 -15.16 21.45
N LYS A 217 0.65 -14.48 20.66
CA LYS A 217 0.19 -13.75 19.46
C LYS A 217 -0.26 -14.71 18.37
N LYS A 218 0.46 -15.82 18.19
CA LYS A 218 0.11 -16.88 17.24
C LYS A 218 -1.26 -17.49 17.59
N GLU A 219 -1.48 -17.84 18.84
CA GLU A 219 -2.74 -18.40 19.33
C GLU A 219 -3.89 -17.41 19.13
N LYS A 220 -3.69 -16.14 19.45
CA LYS A 220 -4.69 -15.08 19.21
C LYS A 220 -5.06 -14.96 17.74
N ILE A 221 -4.08 -14.94 16.81
CA ILE A 221 -4.30 -14.89 15.37
C ILE A 221 -5.09 -16.10 14.89
N MET A 222 -4.70 -17.30 15.33
CA MET A 222 -5.37 -18.53 14.94
C MET A 222 -6.82 -18.58 15.43
N ASN A 223 -7.06 -18.15 16.67
CA ASN A 223 -8.42 -18.10 17.23
C ASN A 223 -9.29 -17.08 16.48
N GLU A 224 -8.76 -15.91 16.13
CA GLU A 224 -9.48 -14.92 15.35
C GLU A 224 -9.76 -15.41 13.92
N PHE A 225 -8.78 -16.02 13.26
CA PHE A 225 -8.98 -16.62 11.95
C PHE A 225 -10.04 -17.72 11.97
N ILE A 226 -10.04 -18.55 13.01
CA ILE A 226 -11.07 -19.58 13.22
C ILE A 226 -12.43 -18.91 13.48
N SER A 227 -12.50 -17.86 14.33
CA SER A 227 -13.75 -17.17 14.64
C SER A 227 -14.38 -16.46 13.45
N LEU A 228 -13.57 -15.84 12.58
CA LEU A 228 -14.03 -15.20 11.33
C LEU A 228 -14.66 -16.18 10.34
N GLY A 229 -14.53 -17.44 10.61
CA GLY A 229 -14.96 -18.50 9.71
C GLY A 229 -15.87 -19.54 10.31
N THR A 230 -16.25 -19.43 11.55
CA THR A 230 -17.13 -20.37 12.22
C THR A 230 -18.56 -19.88 12.30
N ASP A 231 -19.23 -19.76 11.17
CA ASP A 231 -20.61 -20.24 11.07
C ASP A 231 -20.52 -21.58 10.32
N ILE A 232 -20.07 -22.62 11.03
CA ILE A 232 -20.28 -24.02 10.65
C ILE A 232 -21.45 -24.53 11.46
#